data_3e46f506ee3694aff4a72be7da52c1d9
#
_entry.id   3e46f506ee3694aff4a72be7da52c1d9
#
_cell.length_a   1.000
_cell.length_b   1.000
_cell.length_c   1.000
_cell.angle_alpha   90.00
_cell.angle_beta   90.00
_cell.angle_gamma   90.00
#
_symmetry.space_group_name_H-M   'P 1'
#
loop_
_entity.id
_entity.type
_entity.pdbx_description
1 polymer ?
#
loop_
_entity_poly.entity_id
_entity_poly.type
_entity_poly.pdbx_seq_one_letter_code
_entity_poly.pdbx_strand_id
1 'polypeptide(L)'
;MKTYSCAELVRLGRQLPTPFCVEIAEEESLEKIEVTEILRIVPQKRFIAIANWRGSNVIVKLFFGPLHWKRNLAKDISGITLLRERNLRTPSLLHNAPTAGNHGAALIMQYLSDGKTLTECMQNAVTSQERHSLLSLATRSIATCHRFGLRQTDVHMDNFLLSDKEVYYLD
;
A
#
# COMPACT_ATOMS: atom_id res chain seq x y z
N MET A 1 -13.92 -12.82 15.14
CA MET A 1 -13.71 -11.62 14.30
C MET A 1 -14.58 -11.74 13.06
N LYS A 2 -15.19 -10.66 12.59
CA LYS A 2 -16.09 -10.69 11.42
C LYS A 2 -15.28 -10.74 10.12
N THR A 3 -15.71 -11.60 9.19
CA THR A 3 -15.15 -11.64 7.83
C THR A 3 -16.07 -10.87 6.89
N TYR A 4 -15.50 -9.99 6.06
CA TYR A 4 -16.24 -9.20 5.08
C TYR A 4 -15.92 -9.64 3.66
N SER A 5 -16.98 -9.80 2.86
CA SER A 5 -16.88 -9.96 1.40
C SER A 5 -16.62 -8.62 0.72
N CYS A 6 -16.14 -8.66 -0.52
CA CYS A 6 -15.95 -7.43 -1.32
C CYS A 6 -17.25 -6.62 -1.48
N ALA A 7 -18.42 -7.27 -1.57
CA ALA A 7 -19.71 -6.60 -1.66
C ALA A 7 -20.05 -5.82 -0.37
N GLU A 8 -19.74 -6.40 0.80
CA GLU A 8 -19.92 -5.72 2.07
C GLU A 8 -18.94 -4.54 2.23
N LEU A 9 -17.68 -4.70 1.80
CA LEU A 9 -16.68 -3.62 1.80
C LEU A 9 -17.12 -2.44 0.94
N VAL A 10 -17.69 -2.70 -0.25
CA VAL A 10 -18.27 -1.65 -1.11
C VAL A 10 -19.38 -0.90 -0.41
N ARG A 11 -20.29 -1.61 0.26
CA ARG A 11 -21.44 -1.03 0.97
C ARG A 11 -21.04 -0.21 2.18
N LEU A 12 -20.05 -0.68 2.97
CA LEU A 12 -19.58 -0.01 4.19
C LEU A 12 -18.75 1.25 3.88
N GLY A 13 -18.07 1.27 2.75
CA GLY A 13 -17.29 2.43 2.31
C GLY A 13 -16.24 2.86 3.35
N ARG A 14 -16.38 4.06 3.92
CA ARG A 14 -15.46 4.58 4.94
C ARG A 14 -15.79 4.16 6.37
N GLN A 15 -16.90 3.46 6.59
CA GLN A 15 -17.37 3.04 7.91
C GLN A 15 -16.95 1.60 8.25
N LEU A 16 -15.81 1.16 7.73
CA LEU A 16 -15.25 -0.16 8.01
C LEU A 16 -14.73 -0.19 9.46
N PRO A 17 -15.34 -1.01 10.33
CA PRO A 17 -14.81 -1.19 11.68
C PRO A 17 -13.56 -2.09 11.65
N THR A 18 -12.54 -1.75 12.40
CA THR A 18 -11.38 -2.62 12.64
C THR A 18 -11.42 -3.14 14.07
N PRO A 19 -10.92 -4.36 14.33
CA PRO A 19 -10.35 -5.33 13.36
C PRO A 19 -11.42 -6.17 12.65
N PHE A 20 -11.09 -6.67 11.45
CA PHE A 20 -11.92 -7.59 10.67
C PHE A 20 -11.07 -8.51 9.79
N CYS A 21 -11.68 -9.54 9.20
CA CYS A 21 -11.01 -10.45 8.28
C CYS A 21 -11.49 -10.25 6.84
N VAL A 22 -10.58 -10.57 5.91
CA VAL A 22 -10.88 -10.79 4.48
C VAL A 22 -10.32 -12.16 4.10
N GLU A 23 -11.03 -12.91 3.27
CA GLU A 23 -10.58 -14.19 2.75
C GLU A 23 -10.01 -14.01 1.34
N ILE A 24 -8.85 -14.62 1.12
CA ILE A 24 -8.22 -14.75 -0.19
C ILE A 24 -8.25 -16.21 -0.62
N ALA A 25 -8.33 -16.44 -1.93
CA ALA A 25 -8.31 -17.78 -2.50
C ALA A 25 -6.86 -18.21 -2.73
N GLU A 26 -6.47 -19.31 -2.14
CA GLU A 26 -5.27 -20.07 -2.42
C GLU A 26 -5.64 -21.29 -3.30
N GLU A 27 -4.65 -22.05 -3.75
CA GLU A 27 -4.84 -23.13 -4.73
C GLU A 27 -5.98 -24.10 -4.36
N GLU A 28 -6.08 -24.52 -3.09
CA GLU A 28 -7.08 -25.50 -2.63
C GLU A 28 -7.87 -25.03 -1.39
N SER A 29 -7.65 -23.79 -0.92
CA SER A 29 -8.22 -23.30 0.34
C SER A 29 -8.53 -21.82 0.32
N LEU A 30 -9.22 -21.36 1.37
CA LEU A 30 -9.35 -19.94 1.68
C LEU A 30 -8.44 -19.62 2.86
N GLU A 31 -7.66 -18.55 2.70
CA GLU A 31 -6.79 -18.05 3.75
C GLU A 31 -7.31 -16.70 4.26
N LYS A 32 -7.20 -16.47 5.57
CA LYS A 32 -7.66 -15.24 6.21
C LYS A 32 -6.54 -14.24 6.37
N ILE A 33 -6.85 -12.99 6.05
CA ILE A 33 -6.05 -11.82 6.35
C ILE A 33 -6.80 -11.04 7.43
N GLU A 34 -6.17 -10.83 8.57
CA GLU A 34 -6.72 -10.05 9.68
C GLU A 34 -6.30 -8.58 9.54
N VAL A 35 -7.21 -7.72 9.12
CA VAL A 35 -7.00 -6.28 9.02
C VAL A 35 -7.11 -5.66 10.41
N THR A 36 -6.02 -5.05 10.88
CA THR A 36 -5.92 -4.46 12.21
C THR A 36 -6.10 -2.95 12.20
N GLU A 37 -5.59 -2.27 11.16
CA GLU A 37 -5.66 -0.82 11.02
C GLU A 37 -5.79 -0.42 9.56
N ILE A 38 -6.71 0.50 9.27
CA ILE A 38 -6.87 1.05 7.92
C ILE A 38 -6.08 2.34 7.78
N LEU A 39 -5.11 2.36 6.87
CA LEU A 39 -4.29 3.52 6.58
C LEU A 39 -4.96 4.47 5.57
N ARG A 40 -5.64 3.91 4.56
CA ARG A 40 -6.29 4.70 3.51
C ARG A 40 -7.45 3.94 2.89
N ILE A 41 -8.57 4.63 2.70
CA ILE A 41 -9.72 4.09 1.94
C ILE A 41 -9.98 4.97 0.73
N VAL A 42 -10.12 4.34 -0.43
CA VAL A 42 -10.73 4.91 -1.62
C VAL A 42 -12.05 4.17 -1.81
N PRO A 43 -13.20 4.77 -1.46
CA PRO A 43 -14.49 4.09 -1.49
C PRO A 43 -14.77 3.41 -2.81
N GLN A 44 -15.37 2.20 -2.77
CA GLN A 44 -15.73 1.39 -3.95
C GLN A 44 -14.55 0.98 -4.86
N LYS A 45 -13.29 1.19 -4.44
CA LYS A 45 -12.12 0.88 -5.26
C LYS A 45 -11.08 0.06 -4.52
N ARG A 46 -10.56 0.56 -3.42
CA ARG A 46 -9.49 -0.10 -2.65
C ARG A 46 -9.37 0.46 -1.23
N PHE A 47 -8.73 -0.30 -0.38
CA PHE A 47 -8.12 0.22 0.85
C PHE A 47 -6.67 -0.23 0.98
N ILE A 48 -5.93 0.47 1.82
CA ILE A 48 -4.58 0.11 2.27
C ILE A 48 -4.64 -0.02 3.78
N ALA A 49 -4.11 -1.10 4.32
CA ALA A 49 -4.22 -1.42 5.74
C ALA A 49 -2.98 -2.13 6.26
N ILE A 50 -2.75 -2.02 7.57
CA ILE A 50 -1.90 -2.95 8.31
C ILE A 50 -2.75 -4.17 8.63
N ALA A 51 -2.19 -5.35 8.43
CA ALA A 51 -2.87 -6.60 8.66
C ALA A 51 -1.91 -7.66 9.23
N ASN A 52 -2.45 -8.68 9.89
CA ASN A 52 -1.73 -9.89 10.20
C ASN A 52 -2.02 -10.95 9.14
N TRP A 53 -0.99 -11.50 8.57
CA TRP A 53 -1.03 -12.59 7.60
C TRP A 53 0.05 -13.62 7.91
N ARG A 54 -0.32 -14.87 8.11
CA ARG A 54 0.58 -15.97 8.50
C ARG A 54 1.44 -15.63 9.74
N GLY A 55 0.83 -14.95 10.73
CA GLY A 55 1.50 -14.56 11.97
C GLY A 55 2.46 -13.37 11.86
N SER A 56 2.52 -12.69 10.71
CA SER A 56 3.38 -11.53 10.49
C SER A 56 2.56 -10.29 10.15
N ASN A 57 3.03 -9.13 10.60
CA ASN A 57 2.46 -7.86 10.17
C ASN A 57 2.86 -7.57 8.72
N VAL A 58 1.87 -7.18 7.92
CA VAL A 58 2.01 -6.89 6.50
C VAL A 58 1.23 -5.63 6.13
N ILE A 59 1.55 -5.03 4.99
CA ILE A 59 0.68 -4.06 4.33
C ILE A 59 -0.17 -4.80 3.31
N VAL A 60 -1.48 -4.61 3.40
CA VAL A 60 -2.44 -5.15 2.42
C VAL A 60 -3.06 -4.01 1.63
N LYS A 61 -2.91 -4.05 0.31
CA LYS A 61 -3.71 -3.26 -0.62
C LYS A 61 -4.81 -4.17 -1.14
N LEU A 62 -6.05 -3.96 -0.71
CA LEU A 62 -7.20 -4.72 -1.20
C LEU A 62 -7.91 -3.93 -2.30
N PHE A 63 -7.96 -4.49 -3.48
CA PHE A 63 -8.65 -3.96 -4.64
C PHE A 63 -10.00 -4.63 -4.78
N PHE A 64 -11.07 -3.85 -4.85
CA PHE A 64 -12.45 -4.35 -4.95
C PHE A 64 -13.33 -3.34 -5.67
N GLY A 65 -14.59 -3.72 -5.87
CA GLY A 65 -15.58 -2.87 -6.51
C GLY A 65 -15.96 -3.35 -7.91
N PRO A 66 -17.05 -2.81 -8.48
CA PRO A 66 -17.64 -3.34 -9.68
C PRO A 66 -16.81 -3.10 -10.95
N LEU A 67 -15.94 -2.08 -10.91
CA LEU A 67 -15.21 -1.63 -12.10
C LEU A 67 -13.71 -1.48 -11.80
N HIS A 68 -12.90 -1.96 -12.75
CA HIS A 68 -11.47 -1.65 -12.85
C HIS A 68 -10.52 -2.18 -11.75
N TRP A 69 -10.97 -3.01 -10.79
CA TRP A 69 -10.07 -3.52 -9.77
C TRP A 69 -8.89 -4.33 -10.36
N LYS A 70 -9.13 -5.14 -11.41
CA LYS A 70 -8.08 -5.89 -12.12
C LYS A 70 -7.04 -4.96 -12.74
N ARG A 71 -7.50 -3.89 -13.40
CA ARG A 71 -6.61 -2.88 -13.99
C ARG A 71 -5.79 -2.15 -12.93
N ASN A 72 -6.40 -1.80 -11.81
CA ASN A 72 -5.72 -1.12 -10.71
C ASN A 72 -4.67 -2.03 -10.07
N LEU A 73 -5.00 -3.29 -9.80
CA LEU A 73 -4.06 -4.30 -9.32
C LEU A 73 -2.87 -4.46 -10.28
N ALA A 74 -3.14 -4.65 -11.57
CA ALA A 74 -2.09 -4.81 -12.58
C ALA A 74 -1.18 -3.58 -12.65
N LYS A 75 -1.74 -2.36 -12.51
CA LYS A 75 -0.95 -1.11 -12.45
C LYS A 75 -0.01 -1.10 -11.26
N ASP A 76 -0.50 -1.43 -10.05
CA ASP A 76 0.32 -1.44 -8.84
C ASP A 76 1.44 -2.50 -8.93
N ILE A 77 1.13 -3.72 -9.42
CA ILE A 77 2.14 -4.77 -9.63
C ILE A 77 3.20 -4.30 -10.63
N SER A 78 2.79 -3.73 -11.76
CA SER A 78 3.72 -3.20 -12.76
C SER A 78 4.60 -2.09 -12.21
N GLY A 79 4.04 -1.20 -11.38
CA GLY A 79 4.79 -0.14 -10.71
C GLY A 79 5.88 -0.70 -9.79
N ILE A 80 5.53 -1.66 -8.92
CA ILE A 80 6.49 -2.32 -8.03
C ILE A 80 7.59 -3.04 -8.82
N THR A 81 7.21 -3.76 -9.88
CA THR A 81 8.17 -4.47 -10.74
C THR A 81 9.15 -3.48 -11.38
N LEU A 82 8.63 -2.39 -11.94
CA LEU A 82 9.46 -1.36 -12.59
C LEU A 82 10.41 -0.68 -11.60
N LEU A 83 9.96 -0.35 -10.38
CA LEU A 83 10.83 0.20 -9.33
C LEU A 83 11.99 -0.77 -9.03
N ARG A 84 11.70 -2.06 -8.89
CA ARG A 84 12.71 -3.10 -8.63
C ARG A 84 13.69 -3.27 -9.77
N GLU A 85 13.22 -3.30 -11.02
CA GLU A 85 14.07 -3.37 -12.23
C GLU A 85 15.03 -2.18 -12.34
N ARG A 86 14.63 -1.03 -11.79
CA ARG A 86 15.45 0.19 -11.73
C ARG A 86 16.31 0.29 -10.46
N ASN A 87 16.37 -0.78 -9.65
CA ASN A 87 17.08 -0.83 -8.37
C ASN A 87 16.63 0.29 -7.39
N LEU A 88 15.38 0.74 -7.49
CA LEU A 88 14.79 1.63 -6.50
C LEU A 88 14.18 0.80 -5.38
N ARG A 89 14.42 1.22 -4.14
CA ARG A 89 13.87 0.52 -2.98
C ARG A 89 12.37 0.68 -2.94
N THR A 90 11.67 -0.43 -2.84
CA THR A 90 10.22 -0.49 -2.62
C THR A 90 9.93 -1.64 -1.65
N PRO A 91 8.91 -1.55 -0.80
CA PRO A 91 8.52 -2.68 0.04
C PRO A 91 8.33 -3.93 -0.80
N SER A 92 8.83 -5.06 -0.30
CA SER A 92 8.76 -6.31 -1.06
C SER A 92 7.32 -6.74 -1.27
N LEU A 93 6.97 -7.12 -2.49
CA LEU A 93 5.74 -7.86 -2.77
C LEU A 93 5.93 -9.29 -2.24
N LEU A 94 5.12 -9.66 -1.25
CA LEU A 94 5.16 -10.98 -0.61
C LEU A 94 4.22 -11.94 -1.30
N HIS A 95 3.01 -11.48 -1.62
CA HIS A 95 1.98 -12.32 -2.23
C HIS A 95 0.91 -11.48 -2.94
N ASN A 96 0.20 -12.08 -3.88
CA ASN A 96 -1.06 -11.56 -4.41
C ASN A 96 -2.03 -12.71 -4.68
N ALA A 97 -3.29 -12.53 -4.31
CA ALA A 97 -4.31 -13.53 -4.51
C ALA A 97 -5.69 -12.88 -4.73
N PRO A 98 -6.58 -13.51 -5.49
CA PRO A 98 -7.97 -13.08 -5.58
C PRO A 98 -8.66 -13.24 -4.21
N THR A 99 -9.65 -12.40 -3.93
CA THR A 99 -10.52 -12.61 -2.78
C THR A 99 -11.47 -13.78 -3.01
N ALA A 100 -11.99 -14.35 -1.93
CA ALA A 100 -13.06 -15.34 -2.01
C ALA A 100 -14.19 -14.84 -2.93
N GLY A 101 -14.62 -15.67 -3.87
CA GLY A 101 -15.62 -15.31 -4.89
C GLY A 101 -15.10 -14.47 -6.06
N ASN A 102 -13.80 -14.15 -6.13
CA ASN A 102 -13.14 -13.46 -7.26
C ASN A 102 -13.74 -12.07 -7.58
N HIS A 103 -14.20 -11.35 -6.57
CA HIS A 103 -14.74 -9.99 -6.71
C HIS A 103 -13.74 -8.88 -6.34
N GLY A 104 -12.50 -9.25 -6.10
CA GLY A 104 -11.38 -8.38 -5.75
C GLY A 104 -10.08 -9.17 -5.69
N ALA A 105 -9.01 -8.50 -5.27
CA ALA A 105 -7.72 -9.13 -4.98
C ALA A 105 -6.97 -8.40 -3.88
N ALA A 106 -6.20 -9.15 -3.10
CA ALA A 106 -5.25 -8.64 -2.14
C ALA A 106 -3.84 -8.62 -2.73
N LEU A 107 -3.14 -7.51 -2.54
CA LEU A 107 -1.72 -7.37 -2.75
C LEU A 107 -1.06 -7.23 -1.39
N ILE A 108 -0.26 -8.22 -1.00
CA ILE A 108 0.37 -8.31 0.32
C ILE A 108 1.83 -7.90 0.19
N MET A 109 2.22 -6.92 0.97
CA MET A 109 3.54 -6.29 0.90
C MET A 109 4.21 -6.28 2.26
N GLN A 110 5.52 -6.19 2.25
CA GLN A 110 6.33 -6.02 3.45
C GLN A 110 5.85 -4.81 4.25
N TYR A 111 5.67 -5.00 5.56
CA TYR A 111 5.47 -3.93 6.53
C TYR A 111 6.83 -3.46 7.05
N LEU A 112 7.09 -2.17 6.95
CA LEU A 112 8.27 -1.52 7.52
C LEU A 112 7.85 -0.85 8.81
N SER A 113 8.18 -1.46 9.95
CA SER A 113 7.66 -1.08 11.27
C SER A 113 8.06 0.32 11.75
N ASP A 114 9.21 0.81 11.30
CA ASP A 114 9.73 2.15 11.57
C ASP A 114 9.42 3.14 10.43
N GLY A 115 8.78 2.65 9.36
CA GLY A 115 8.50 3.42 8.16
C GLY A 115 7.52 4.56 8.41
N LYS A 116 7.91 5.79 8.02
CA LYS A 116 7.06 6.98 8.05
C LYS A 116 7.04 7.64 6.67
N THR A 117 5.88 8.06 6.22
CA THR A 117 5.80 8.84 4.98
C THR A 117 6.56 10.16 5.14
N LEU A 118 7.08 10.71 4.04
CA LEU A 118 7.72 12.03 4.12
C LEU A 118 6.72 13.12 4.55
N THR A 119 5.42 12.93 4.31
CA THR A 119 4.35 13.80 4.84
C THR A 119 4.33 13.76 6.36
N GLU A 120 4.32 12.56 6.96
CA GLU A 120 4.36 12.39 8.43
C GLU A 120 5.65 12.95 9.02
N CYS A 121 6.80 12.68 8.38
CA CYS A 121 8.08 13.27 8.79
C CYS A 121 8.03 14.80 8.78
N MET A 122 7.45 15.39 7.73
CA MET A 122 7.31 16.85 7.61
C MET A 122 6.40 17.44 8.69
N GLN A 123 5.29 16.77 9.00
CA GLN A 123 4.36 17.21 10.05
C GLN A 123 5.00 17.18 11.43
N ASN A 124 5.90 16.24 11.67
CA ASN A 124 6.60 16.06 12.94
C ASN A 124 7.91 16.86 13.04
N ALA A 125 8.35 17.50 11.95
CA ALA A 125 9.58 18.29 11.94
C ALA A 125 9.44 19.56 12.77
N VAL A 126 10.31 19.72 13.77
CA VAL A 126 10.28 20.84 14.73
C VAL A 126 11.03 22.05 14.17
N THR A 127 12.19 21.83 13.56
CA THR A 127 13.09 22.90 13.09
C THR A 127 12.94 23.19 11.60
N SER A 128 13.27 24.40 11.20
CA SER A 128 13.35 24.79 9.78
C SER A 128 14.41 23.96 9.03
N GLN A 129 15.49 23.60 9.70
CA GLN A 129 16.55 22.78 9.11
C GLN A 129 16.05 21.37 8.78
N GLU A 130 15.30 20.73 9.67
CA GLU A 130 14.67 19.43 9.40
C GLU A 130 13.73 19.48 8.22
N ARG A 131 12.84 20.50 8.17
CA ARG A 131 11.91 20.69 7.05
C ARG A 131 12.64 20.87 5.73
N HIS A 132 13.70 21.69 5.72
CA HIS A 132 14.52 21.88 4.52
C HIS A 132 15.17 20.58 4.06
N SER A 133 15.70 19.79 5.00
CA SER A 133 16.28 18.46 4.70
C SER A 133 15.29 17.50 4.10
N LEU A 134 14.04 17.44 4.62
CA LEU A 134 12.96 16.61 4.09
C LEU A 134 12.50 17.05 2.71
N LEU A 135 12.38 18.35 2.45
CA LEU A 135 12.08 18.89 1.11
C LEU A 135 13.18 18.54 0.10
N SER A 136 14.44 18.67 0.50
CA SER A 136 15.58 18.29 -0.33
C SER A 136 15.58 16.79 -0.63
N LEU A 137 15.19 15.95 0.35
CA LEU A 137 15.05 14.51 0.18
C LEU A 137 13.92 14.18 -0.82
N ALA A 138 12.73 14.79 -0.65
CA ALA A 138 11.60 14.61 -1.54
C ALA A 138 11.96 15.00 -2.99
N THR A 139 12.58 16.18 -3.16
CA THR A 139 13.00 16.69 -4.48
C THR A 139 14.00 15.72 -5.15
N ARG A 140 15.00 15.23 -4.40
CA ARG A 140 15.98 14.25 -4.92
C ARG A 140 15.30 12.92 -5.28
N SER A 141 14.32 12.47 -4.50
CA SER A 141 13.59 11.24 -4.78
C SER A 141 12.78 11.34 -6.06
N ILE A 142 12.08 12.47 -6.28
CA ILE A 142 11.35 12.76 -7.53
C ILE A 142 12.33 12.84 -8.73
N ALA A 143 13.43 13.55 -8.58
CA ALA A 143 14.45 13.65 -9.63
C ALA A 143 15.05 12.28 -9.97
N THR A 144 15.22 11.41 -8.98
CA THR A 144 15.67 10.03 -9.19
C THR A 144 14.65 9.24 -9.99
N CYS A 145 13.36 9.31 -9.69
CA CYS A 145 12.32 8.70 -10.51
C CYS A 145 12.40 9.17 -11.96
N HIS A 146 12.47 10.47 -12.19
CA HIS A 146 12.55 11.04 -13.55
C HIS A 146 13.81 10.58 -14.29
N ARG A 147 14.97 10.52 -13.61
CA ARG A 147 16.22 10.01 -14.20
C ARG A 147 16.10 8.57 -14.69
N PHE A 148 15.32 7.74 -14.01
CA PHE A 148 15.03 6.37 -14.43
C PHE A 148 13.83 6.25 -15.38
N GLY A 149 13.29 7.36 -15.88
CA GLY A 149 12.16 7.38 -16.82
C GLY A 149 10.82 7.06 -16.17
N LEU A 150 10.76 7.07 -14.82
CA LEU A 150 9.52 6.85 -14.07
C LEU A 150 8.72 8.14 -14.01
N ARG A 151 7.48 8.10 -14.50
CA ARG A 151 6.54 9.23 -14.41
C ARG A 151 5.46 8.89 -13.39
N GLN A 152 5.52 9.55 -12.25
CA GLN A 152 4.44 9.50 -11.28
C GLN A 152 3.33 10.46 -11.73
N THR A 153 2.11 9.97 -11.85
CA THR A 153 0.95 10.79 -12.23
C THR A 153 0.37 11.56 -11.04
N ASP A 154 0.69 11.14 -9.84
CA ASP A 154 0.24 11.73 -8.57
C ASP A 154 1.46 11.87 -7.65
N VAL A 155 2.22 12.96 -7.87
CA VAL A 155 3.46 13.22 -7.12
C VAL A 155 3.14 13.92 -5.82
N HIS A 156 3.22 13.19 -4.71
CA HIS A 156 3.12 13.75 -3.37
C HIS A 156 4.02 13.00 -2.37
N MET A 157 4.26 13.62 -1.22
CA MET A 157 5.23 13.12 -0.23
C MET A 157 4.81 11.79 0.41
N ASP A 158 3.53 11.42 0.35
CA ASP A 158 3.05 10.11 0.85
C ASP A 158 3.50 8.94 -0.02
N ASN A 159 3.99 9.19 -1.24
CA ASN A 159 4.53 8.15 -2.10
C ASN A 159 5.99 7.78 -1.77
N PHE A 160 6.56 8.42 -0.77
CA PHE A 160 7.91 8.16 -0.27
C PHE A 160 7.84 7.82 1.21
N LEU A 161 8.38 6.65 1.56
CA LEU A 161 8.47 6.19 2.94
C LEU A 161 9.94 6.23 3.38
N LEU A 162 10.20 6.80 4.53
CA LEU A 162 11.52 6.80 5.16
C LEU A 162 11.54 5.69 6.21
N SER A 163 12.48 4.75 6.06
CA SER A 163 12.73 3.65 6.99
C SER A 163 14.23 3.39 7.04
N ASP A 164 14.82 3.21 8.21
CA ASP A 164 16.25 3.01 8.42
C ASP A 164 17.14 4.05 7.68
N LYS A 165 16.70 5.32 7.64
CA LYS A 165 17.34 6.44 6.91
C LYS A 165 17.36 6.29 5.37
N GLU A 166 16.66 5.31 4.84
CA GLU A 166 16.56 5.05 3.41
C GLU A 166 15.15 5.38 2.89
N VAL A 167 15.08 5.84 1.64
CA VAL A 167 13.80 6.15 1.00
C VAL A 167 13.29 4.94 0.24
N TYR A 168 12.06 4.56 0.55
CA TYR A 168 11.29 3.57 -0.18
C TYR A 168 10.23 4.27 -1.03
N TYR A 169 10.08 3.82 -2.26
CA TYR A 169 9.13 4.32 -3.25
C TYR A 169 7.87 3.43 -3.19
N LEU A 170 6.68 4.04 -3.06
CA LEU A 170 5.44 3.29 -2.86
C LEU A 170 4.59 3.13 -4.11
N ASP A 171 4.65 4.09 -5.05
CA ASP A 171 3.89 4.10 -6.32
C ASP A 171 4.73 4.66 -7.46
#